data_c4e9471aaa30fae74cbce2d6fda1b28f
#
_entry.id   c4e9471aaa30fae74cbce2d6fda1b28f
#
_cell.length_a   1.000
_cell.length_b   1.000
_cell.length_c   1.000
_cell.angle_alpha   90.00
_cell.angle_beta   90.00
_cell.angle_gamma   90.00
#
_symmetry.space_group_name_H-M   'P 1'
#
loop_
_entity.id
_entity.type
_entity.pdbx_description
1 polymer ?
#
loop_
_entity_poly.entity_id
_entity_poly.type
_entity_poly.pdbx_seq_one_letter_code
_entity_poly.pdbx_strand_id
1 'polypeptide(L)'
;MATNKRPRKPYRPGQVYLNAHHIAMARVHKLQGDDVARQVSIVRHALTQFGRGIDCADHWRSLADSANVAEQLMHEGIGAGSQAAHCIATAQRVLADVMQRRRERGSWTLYGVERDALLLFQDLHTLQLQECDYAEFERALDNARNRITQARAGNAPAGAVIVEGEIR
;
A
#
# COMPACT_ATOMS: atom_id res chain seq x y z
N MET A 1 -46.82 -35.87 -2.07
CA MET A 1 -45.62 -35.08 -1.62
C MET A 1 -45.21 -34.15 -2.75
N ALA A 2 -45.42 -32.84 -2.60
CA ALA A 2 -45.09 -31.87 -3.62
C ALA A 2 -43.66 -31.37 -3.37
N THR A 3 -42.74 -31.62 -4.30
CA THR A 3 -41.37 -31.15 -4.27
C THR A 3 -41.31 -29.67 -4.64
N ASN A 4 -41.06 -28.84 -3.66
CA ASN A 4 -40.95 -27.38 -3.79
C ASN A 4 -39.63 -27.05 -4.53
N LYS A 5 -39.63 -27.04 -5.87
CA LYS A 5 -38.48 -26.61 -6.69
C LYS A 5 -38.37 -25.10 -6.60
N ARG A 6 -37.38 -24.57 -5.84
CA ARG A 6 -37.02 -23.14 -5.83
C ARG A 6 -36.68 -22.70 -7.27
N PRO A 7 -37.25 -21.58 -7.77
CA PRO A 7 -36.92 -21.07 -9.10
C PRO A 7 -35.43 -20.72 -9.16
N ARG A 8 -34.72 -21.24 -10.15
CA ARG A 8 -33.32 -20.88 -10.42
C ARG A 8 -33.28 -19.41 -10.84
N LYS A 9 -32.42 -18.61 -10.18
CA LYS A 9 -32.16 -17.24 -10.61
C LYS A 9 -31.68 -17.25 -12.06
N PRO A 10 -32.23 -16.38 -12.94
CA PRO A 10 -31.83 -16.33 -14.33
C PRO A 10 -30.32 -15.97 -14.42
N TYR A 11 -29.62 -16.73 -15.23
CA TYR A 11 -28.21 -16.45 -15.57
C TYR A 11 -28.12 -15.11 -16.31
N ARG A 12 -27.27 -14.16 -15.78
CA ARG A 12 -27.02 -12.85 -16.40
C ARG A 12 -25.62 -12.85 -17.03
N PRO A 13 -25.45 -13.26 -18.29
CA PRO A 13 -24.13 -13.38 -18.92
C PRO A 13 -23.40 -12.05 -19.11
N GLY A 14 -24.11 -10.92 -19.24
CA GLY A 14 -23.52 -9.61 -19.52
C GLY A 14 -22.57 -9.06 -18.44
N GLN A 15 -22.78 -9.45 -17.17
CA GLN A 15 -21.96 -8.94 -16.06
C GLN A 15 -20.57 -9.59 -16.02
N VAL A 16 -20.45 -10.84 -16.46
CA VAL A 16 -19.16 -11.57 -16.52
C VAL A 16 -18.27 -11.05 -17.65
N TYR A 17 -18.88 -10.72 -18.80
CA TYR A 17 -18.13 -10.17 -19.94
C TYR A 17 -17.60 -8.76 -19.68
N LEU A 18 -18.40 -7.90 -19.04
CA LEU A 18 -17.96 -6.55 -18.68
C LEU A 18 -16.78 -6.58 -17.69
N ASN A 19 -16.84 -7.49 -16.70
CA ASN A 19 -15.75 -7.63 -15.74
C ASN A 19 -14.48 -8.20 -16.40
N ALA A 20 -14.58 -9.19 -17.28
CA ALA A 20 -13.45 -9.76 -17.99
C ALA A 20 -12.78 -8.74 -18.93
N HIS A 21 -13.59 -7.95 -19.65
CA HIS A 21 -13.09 -6.89 -20.52
C HIS A 21 -12.42 -5.76 -19.69
N HIS A 22 -13.04 -5.36 -18.59
CA HIS A 22 -12.48 -4.34 -17.69
C HIS A 22 -11.15 -4.79 -17.07
N ILE A 23 -11.07 -6.07 -16.65
CA ILE A 23 -9.82 -6.67 -16.14
C ILE A 23 -8.76 -6.75 -17.24
N ALA A 24 -9.15 -7.14 -18.48
CA ALA A 24 -8.22 -7.19 -19.61
C ALA A 24 -7.70 -5.80 -19.97
N MET A 25 -8.57 -4.79 -20.00
CA MET A 25 -8.18 -3.40 -20.27
C MET A 25 -7.32 -2.82 -19.14
N ALA A 26 -7.61 -3.13 -17.89
CA ALA A 26 -6.81 -2.69 -16.74
C ALA A 26 -5.38 -3.26 -16.76
N ARG A 27 -5.20 -4.48 -17.30
CA ARG A 27 -3.88 -5.13 -17.47
C ARG A 27 -3.06 -4.55 -18.63
N VAL A 28 -3.68 -3.87 -19.56
CA VAL A 28 -2.99 -3.26 -20.74
C VAL A 28 -2.56 -1.82 -20.46
N HIS A 29 -3.18 -1.16 -19.48
CA HIS A 29 -2.85 0.22 -19.17
C HIS A 29 -1.85 0.27 -18.01
N LYS A 30 -0.60 0.63 -18.33
CA LYS A 30 0.33 1.11 -17.28
C LYS A 30 -0.34 2.26 -16.53
N LEU A 31 -0.03 2.40 -15.26
CA LEU A 31 -0.42 3.60 -14.51
C LEU A 31 -0.08 4.82 -15.38
N GLN A 32 -1.08 5.66 -15.65
CA GLN A 32 -0.85 6.85 -16.47
C GLN A 32 0.11 7.80 -15.74
N GLY A 33 0.92 8.53 -16.48
CA GLY A 33 1.91 9.44 -15.92
C GLY A 33 1.34 10.39 -14.84
N ASP A 34 0.09 10.81 -15.00
CA ASP A 34 -0.62 11.66 -14.03
C ASP A 34 -0.96 10.91 -12.72
N ASP A 35 -1.30 9.62 -12.78
CA ASP A 35 -1.59 8.82 -11.59
C ASP A 35 -0.30 8.50 -10.83
N VAL A 36 0.77 8.14 -11.54
CA VAL A 36 2.12 7.99 -10.96
C VAL A 36 2.56 9.29 -10.31
N ALA A 37 2.48 10.41 -11.03
CA ALA A 37 2.86 11.72 -10.51
C ALA A 37 2.08 12.09 -9.25
N ARG A 38 0.78 11.76 -9.21
CA ARG A 38 -0.08 11.98 -8.05
C ARG A 38 0.39 11.16 -6.84
N GLN A 39 0.60 9.85 -7.00
CA GLN A 39 1.07 8.98 -5.91
C GLN A 39 2.44 9.40 -5.40
N VAL A 40 3.38 9.68 -6.30
CA VAL A 40 4.73 10.18 -5.95
C VAL A 40 4.63 11.51 -5.20
N SER A 41 3.73 12.42 -5.63
CA SER A 41 3.55 13.72 -4.98
C SER A 41 3.02 13.58 -3.56
N ILE A 42 2.11 12.62 -3.30
CA ILE A 42 1.58 12.33 -1.96
C ILE A 42 2.71 11.92 -1.01
N VAL A 43 3.53 10.94 -1.43
CA VAL A 43 4.65 10.43 -0.61
C VAL A 43 5.67 11.54 -0.35
N ARG A 44 6.07 12.27 -1.40
CA ARG A 44 7.03 13.39 -1.29
C ARG A 44 6.52 14.50 -0.39
N HIS A 45 5.26 14.88 -0.54
CA HIS A 45 4.63 15.89 0.30
C HIS A 45 4.59 15.43 1.75
N ALA A 46 4.11 14.20 1.99
CA ALA A 46 4.03 13.63 3.33
C ALA A 46 5.40 13.63 4.02
N LEU A 47 6.46 13.18 3.34
CA LEU A 47 7.81 13.15 3.90
C LEU A 47 8.34 14.56 4.20
N THR A 48 8.07 15.52 3.31
CA THR A 48 8.50 16.93 3.50
C THR A 48 7.79 17.56 4.68
N GLN A 49 6.48 17.42 4.81
CA GLN A 49 5.70 18.02 5.90
C GLN A 49 5.96 17.32 7.24
N PHE A 50 6.09 16.00 7.21
CA PHE A 50 6.46 15.22 8.38
C PHE A 50 7.82 15.66 8.93
N GLY A 51 8.82 15.86 8.06
CA GLY A 51 10.13 16.38 8.46
C GLY A 51 10.11 17.82 9.02
N ARG A 52 9.04 18.58 8.74
CA ARG A 52 8.80 19.92 9.31
C ARG A 52 7.97 19.91 10.60
N GLY A 53 7.45 18.75 11.00
CA GLY A 53 6.58 18.62 12.17
C GLY A 53 5.15 19.09 11.95
N ILE A 54 4.69 19.20 10.70
CA ILE A 54 3.34 19.67 10.33
C ILE A 54 2.46 18.44 10.10
N ASP A 55 1.25 18.42 10.67
CA ASP A 55 0.21 17.39 10.52
C ASP A 55 0.77 15.95 10.53
N CYS A 56 1.69 15.70 11.47
CA CYS A 56 2.52 14.50 11.49
C CYS A 56 1.72 13.19 11.47
N ALA A 57 0.53 13.14 12.09
CA ALA A 57 -0.28 11.93 12.13
C ALA A 57 -0.76 11.52 10.74
N ASP A 58 -1.26 12.45 9.94
CA ASP A 58 -1.80 12.16 8.60
C ASP A 58 -0.67 11.86 7.61
N HIS A 59 0.44 12.57 7.71
CA HIS A 59 1.62 12.31 6.89
C HIS A 59 2.29 10.97 7.24
N TRP A 60 2.34 10.63 8.53
CA TRP A 60 2.79 9.31 8.96
C TRP A 60 1.92 8.18 8.38
N ARG A 61 0.58 8.35 8.42
CA ARG A 61 -0.35 7.38 7.80
C ARG A 61 -0.09 7.22 6.31
N SER A 62 0.05 8.32 5.57
CA SER A 62 0.33 8.29 4.14
C SER A 62 1.63 7.55 3.81
N LEU A 63 2.69 7.75 4.61
CA LEU A 63 3.95 7.04 4.45
C LEU A 63 3.81 5.54 4.80
N ALA A 64 3.08 5.22 5.86
CA ALA A 64 2.81 3.85 6.29
C ALA A 64 2.02 3.07 5.24
N ASP A 65 0.96 3.68 4.69
CA ASP A 65 0.15 3.08 3.64
C ASP A 65 0.98 2.84 2.37
N SER A 66 1.82 3.80 1.98
CA SER A 66 2.72 3.65 0.83
C SER A 66 3.74 2.53 1.05
N ALA A 67 4.29 2.37 2.27
CA ALA A 67 5.22 1.30 2.58
C ALA A 67 4.55 -0.09 2.53
N ASN A 68 3.30 -0.19 2.97
CA ASN A 68 2.53 -1.43 2.88
C ASN A 68 2.19 -1.79 1.42
N VAL A 69 1.83 -0.81 0.59
CA VAL A 69 1.60 -1.02 -0.85
C VAL A 69 2.88 -1.43 -1.56
N ALA A 70 4.00 -0.76 -1.28
CA ALA A 70 5.31 -1.10 -1.86
C ALA A 70 5.73 -2.54 -1.55
N GLU A 71 5.45 -3.03 -0.34
CA GLU A 71 5.69 -4.43 0.02
C GLU A 71 4.84 -5.39 -0.82
N GLN A 72 3.56 -5.06 -1.06
CA GLN A 72 2.70 -5.90 -1.90
C GLN A 72 3.13 -5.88 -3.37
N LEU A 73 3.51 -4.73 -3.92
CA LEU A 73 4.08 -4.62 -5.26
C LEU A 73 5.34 -5.49 -5.40
N MET A 74 6.22 -5.46 -4.40
CA MET A 74 7.42 -6.32 -4.36
C MET A 74 7.04 -7.81 -4.35
N HIS A 75 6.02 -8.23 -3.61
CA HIS A 75 5.52 -9.61 -3.61
C HIS A 75 4.93 -10.04 -4.96
N GLU A 76 4.42 -9.12 -5.74
CA GLU A 76 3.97 -9.34 -7.12
C GLU A 76 5.13 -9.31 -8.15
N GLY A 77 6.37 -9.10 -7.69
CA GLY A 77 7.58 -9.10 -8.53
C GLY A 77 8.01 -7.72 -9.03
N ILE A 78 7.29 -6.65 -8.67
CA ILE A 78 7.56 -5.29 -9.14
C ILE A 78 8.59 -4.64 -8.23
N GLY A 79 9.73 -4.24 -8.80
CA GLY A 79 10.88 -3.74 -8.05
C GLY A 79 11.40 -4.78 -7.05
N ALA A 80 11.34 -6.09 -7.41
CA ALA A 80 11.74 -7.17 -6.53
C ALA A 80 13.27 -7.29 -6.42
N GLY A 81 13.73 -7.75 -5.25
CA GLY A 81 15.14 -8.02 -4.99
C GLY A 81 15.49 -7.84 -3.51
N SER A 82 16.63 -8.40 -3.11
CA SER A 82 17.06 -8.34 -1.70
C SER A 82 17.27 -6.91 -1.20
N GLN A 83 17.76 -6.03 -2.06
CA GLN A 83 17.95 -4.61 -1.75
C GLN A 83 16.62 -3.87 -1.58
N ALA A 84 15.65 -4.14 -2.46
CA ALA A 84 14.31 -3.57 -2.35
C ALA A 84 13.60 -4.05 -1.08
N ALA A 85 13.64 -5.35 -0.78
CA ALA A 85 13.10 -5.92 0.44
C ALA A 85 13.71 -5.27 1.69
N HIS A 86 15.03 -5.09 1.72
CA HIS A 86 15.71 -4.42 2.82
C HIS A 86 15.29 -2.96 2.97
N CYS A 87 15.17 -2.22 1.86
CA CYS A 87 14.74 -0.83 1.85
C CYS A 87 13.32 -0.67 2.40
N ILE A 88 12.36 -1.47 1.93
CA ILE A 88 10.97 -1.45 2.39
C ILE A 88 10.88 -1.82 3.88
N ALA A 89 11.54 -2.91 4.30
CA ALA A 89 11.54 -3.33 5.70
C ALA A 89 12.18 -2.27 6.62
N THR A 90 13.20 -1.56 6.15
CA THR A 90 13.81 -0.46 6.89
C THR A 90 12.86 0.71 7.05
N ALA A 91 12.17 1.11 5.98
CA ALA A 91 11.17 2.17 6.03
C ALA A 91 10.01 1.82 6.98
N GLN A 92 9.48 0.59 6.92
CA GLN A 92 8.44 0.12 7.83
C GLN A 92 8.89 0.15 9.28
N ARG A 93 10.12 -0.27 9.57
CA ARG A 93 10.70 -0.22 10.93
C ARG A 93 10.83 1.21 11.42
N VAL A 94 11.37 2.11 10.60
CA VAL A 94 11.46 3.54 10.94
C VAL A 94 10.10 4.11 11.30
N LEU A 95 9.06 3.82 10.50
CA LEU A 95 7.71 4.30 10.78
C LEU A 95 7.13 3.70 12.07
N ALA A 96 7.43 2.43 12.37
CA ALA A 96 7.03 1.80 13.63
C ALA A 96 7.74 2.45 14.83
N ASP A 97 9.04 2.72 14.74
CA ASP A 97 9.84 3.37 15.78
C ASP A 97 9.36 4.79 16.06
N VAL A 98 9.00 5.54 15.01
CA VAL A 98 8.39 6.87 15.14
C VAL A 98 7.04 6.80 15.86
N MET A 99 6.19 5.84 15.50
CA MET A 99 4.91 5.65 16.18
C MET A 99 5.10 5.25 17.64
N GLN A 100 6.05 4.39 17.94
CA GLN A 100 6.38 4.03 19.32
C GLN A 100 6.84 5.26 20.12
N ARG A 101 7.74 6.10 19.59
CA ARG A 101 8.14 7.37 20.22
C ARG A 101 6.95 8.29 20.46
N ARG A 102 6.01 8.33 19.52
CA ARG A 102 4.77 9.11 19.69
C ARG A 102 3.94 8.61 20.85
N ARG A 103 3.77 7.28 20.98
CA ARG A 103 3.02 6.67 22.09
C ARG A 103 3.70 6.89 23.45
N GLU A 104 5.03 6.75 23.51
CA GLU A 104 5.80 6.83 24.75
C GLU A 104 6.08 8.26 25.20
N ARG A 105 6.39 9.16 24.26
CA ARG A 105 6.93 10.49 24.56
C ARG A 105 6.11 11.64 23.98
N GLY A 106 5.03 11.34 23.28
CA GLY A 106 4.22 12.35 22.60
C GLY A 106 4.89 13.00 21.37
N SER A 107 6.06 12.51 20.93
CA SER A 107 6.87 13.16 19.91
C SER A 107 6.84 12.43 18.57
N TRP A 108 6.67 13.20 17.49
CA TRP A 108 6.78 12.77 16.11
C TRP A 108 8.17 12.98 15.51
N THR A 109 9.21 13.12 16.32
CA THR A 109 10.56 13.43 15.84
C THR A 109 11.04 12.38 14.84
N LEU A 110 11.51 12.85 13.69
CA LEU A 110 12.19 12.07 12.66
C LEU A 110 13.69 12.40 12.70
N TYR A 111 14.52 11.41 13.00
CA TYR A 111 15.98 11.61 13.02
C TYR A 111 16.55 11.59 11.60
N GLY A 112 17.76 12.17 11.42
CA GLY A 112 18.40 12.31 10.12
C GLY A 112 18.54 10.98 9.39
N VAL A 113 19.04 9.94 10.04
CA VAL A 113 19.19 8.58 9.47
C VAL A 113 17.85 7.94 9.10
N GLU A 114 16.80 8.23 9.85
CA GLU A 114 15.44 7.75 9.56
C GLU A 114 14.85 8.45 8.34
N ARG A 115 15.10 9.76 8.24
CA ARG A 115 14.71 10.56 7.07
C ARG A 115 15.41 10.06 5.81
N ASP A 116 16.70 9.78 5.87
CA ASP A 116 17.47 9.26 4.74
C ASP A 116 16.94 7.90 4.29
N ALA A 117 16.57 7.03 5.23
CA ALA A 117 15.93 5.74 4.92
C ALA A 117 14.58 5.92 4.22
N LEU A 118 13.75 6.88 4.65
CA LEU A 118 12.46 7.17 4.01
C LEU A 118 12.63 7.86 2.65
N LEU A 119 13.68 8.63 2.41
CA LEU A 119 14.01 9.18 1.09
C LEU A 119 14.38 8.06 0.11
N LEU A 120 15.25 7.13 0.53
CA LEU A 120 15.60 5.97 -0.28
C LEU A 120 14.38 5.11 -0.62
N PHE A 121 13.50 4.91 0.36
CA PHE A 121 12.21 4.23 0.14
C PHE A 121 11.33 4.97 -0.89
N GLN A 122 11.23 6.30 -0.81
CA GLN A 122 10.48 7.11 -1.77
C GLN A 122 10.97 6.88 -3.21
N ASP A 123 12.28 6.85 -3.41
CA ASP A 123 12.87 6.63 -4.74
C ASP A 123 12.54 5.22 -5.25
N LEU A 124 12.67 4.19 -4.41
CA LEU A 124 12.29 2.83 -4.75
C LEU A 124 10.80 2.72 -5.12
N HIS A 125 9.92 3.28 -4.27
CA HIS A 125 8.48 3.22 -4.51
C HIS A 125 8.08 3.98 -5.79
N THR A 126 8.78 5.07 -6.11
CA THR A 126 8.60 5.78 -7.38
C THR A 126 8.89 4.87 -8.58
N LEU A 127 9.97 4.09 -8.53
CA LEU A 127 10.30 3.13 -9.59
C LEU A 127 9.24 2.03 -9.69
N GLN A 128 8.77 1.48 -8.57
CA GLN A 128 7.68 0.49 -8.56
C GLN A 128 6.41 1.02 -9.23
N LEU A 129 6.00 2.27 -8.91
CA LEU A 129 4.83 2.90 -9.51
C LEU A 129 4.98 3.16 -11.02
N GLN A 130 6.20 3.35 -11.51
CA GLN A 130 6.49 3.51 -12.94
C GLN A 130 6.47 2.17 -13.70
N GLU A 131 6.76 1.08 -13.01
CA GLU A 131 6.81 -0.27 -13.60
C GLU A 131 5.46 -0.97 -13.59
N CYS A 132 4.64 -0.78 -12.55
CA CYS A 132 3.37 -1.49 -12.37
C CYS A 132 2.28 -1.02 -13.34
N ASP A 133 1.36 -1.95 -13.65
CA ASP A 133 0.10 -1.60 -14.30
C ASP A 133 -0.99 -1.22 -13.27
N TYR A 134 -2.12 -0.70 -13.75
CA TYR A 134 -3.22 -0.28 -12.89
C TYR A 134 -3.81 -1.46 -12.09
N ALA A 135 -3.91 -2.64 -12.70
CA ALA A 135 -4.47 -3.82 -12.02
C ALA A 135 -3.52 -4.37 -10.95
N GLU A 136 -2.22 -4.28 -11.16
CA GLU A 136 -1.19 -4.64 -10.18
C GLU A 136 -1.24 -3.69 -8.98
N PHE A 137 -1.35 -2.39 -9.24
CA PHE A 137 -1.48 -1.39 -8.19
C PHE A 137 -2.75 -1.60 -7.35
N GLU A 138 -3.92 -1.80 -7.98
CA GLU A 138 -5.19 -2.07 -7.30
C GLU A 138 -5.11 -3.35 -6.44
N ARG A 139 -4.52 -4.43 -6.96
CA ARG A 139 -4.32 -5.66 -6.18
C ARG A 139 -3.40 -5.43 -4.98
N ALA A 140 -2.29 -4.74 -5.18
CA ALA A 140 -1.37 -4.42 -4.09
C ALA A 140 -2.06 -3.59 -2.99
N LEU A 141 -2.90 -2.63 -3.39
CA LEU A 141 -3.68 -1.79 -2.49
C LEU A 141 -4.69 -2.64 -1.68
N ASP A 142 -5.44 -3.52 -2.34
CA ASP A 142 -6.41 -4.40 -1.69
C ASP A 142 -5.72 -5.41 -0.76
N ASN A 143 -4.59 -5.98 -1.16
CA ASN A 143 -3.78 -6.88 -0.34
C ASN A 143 -3.24 -6.17 0.91
N ALA A 144 -2.76 -4.95 0.77
CA ALA A 144 -2.29 -4.14 1.89
C ALA A 144 -3.44 -3.85 2.89
N ARG A 145 -4.62 -3.47 2.40
CA ARG A 145 -5.84 -3.27 3.22
C ARG A 145 -6.23 -4.53 3.98
N ASN A 146 -6.26 -5.66 3.28
CA ASN A 146 -6.62 -6.95 3.88
C ASN A 146 -5.63 -7.35 4.99
N ARG A 147 -4.32 -7.15 4.79
CA ARG A 147 -3.29 -7.43 5.82
C ARG A 147 -3.46 -6.55 7.05
N ILE A 148 -3.73 -5.26 6.89
CA ILE A 148 -4.00 -4.35 8.01
C ILE A 148 -5.25 -4.81 8.78
N THR A 149 -6.31 -5.19 8.07
CA THR A 149 -7.54 -5.69 8.68
C THR A 149 -7.30 -6.98 9.47
N GLN A 150 -6.52 -7.92 8.92
CA GLN A 150 -6.13 -9.16 9.60
C GLN A 150 -5.27 -8.89 10.84
N ALA A 151 -4.33 -7.95 10.74
CA ALA A 151 -3.50 -7.55 11.86
C ALA A 151 -4.32 -6.97 13.03
N ARG A 152 -5.29 -6.11 12.72
CA ARG A 152 -6.22 -5.55 13.72
C ARG A 152 -7.09 -6.62 14.38
N ALA A 153 -7.42 -7.69 13.65
CA ALA A 153 -8.14 -8.84 14.17
C ALA A 153 -7.26 -9.83 14.97
N GLY A 154 -5.97 -9.54 15.16
CA GLY A 154 -5.02 -10.41 15.86
C GLY A 154 -4.48 -11.59 15.03
N ASN A 155 -4.75 -11.62 13.73
CA ASN A 155 -4.38 -12.69 12.79
C ASN A 155 -3.16 -12.31 11.93
N ALA A 156 -2.28 -11.44 12.41
CA ALA A 156 -1.09 -11.04 11.66
C ALA A 156 -0.14 -12.24 11.46
N PRO A 157 0.39 -12.42 10.24
CA PRO A 157 1.41 -13.46 10.02
C PRO A 157 2.66 -13.16 10.86
N ALA A 158 3.25 -14.23 11.42
CA ALA A 158 4.45 -14.11 12.26
C ALA A 158 5.60 -13.45 11.46
N GLY A 159 6.26 -12.45 12.06
CA GLY A 159 7.40 -11.75 11.47
C GLY A 159 7.05 -10.62 10.49
N ALA A 160 5.77 -10.35 10.23
CA ALA A 160 5.38 -9.22 9.40
C ALA A 160 5.47 -7.91 10.20
N VAL A 161 6.25 -6.95 9.73
CA VAL A 161 6.19 -5.57 10.23
C VAL A 161 4.98 -4.91 9.56
N ILE A 162 3.88 -4.85 10.28
CA ILE A 162 2.66 -4.19 9.81
C ILE A 162 2.66 -2.78 10.39
N VAL A 163 2.76 -1.81 9.52
CA VAL A 163 2.57 -0.42 9.90
C VAL A 163 1.08 -0.13 9.76
N GLU A 164 0.40 0.07 10.88
CA GLU A 164 -1.03 0.37 10.88
C GLU A 164 -1.27 1.78 10.33
N GLY A 165 -1.61 1.86 9.05
CA GLY A 165 -2.14 3.03 8.37
C GLY A 165 -3.63 2.90 8.07
N GLU A 166 -4.25 3.95 7.61
CA GLU A 166 -5.57 3.92 6.98
C GLU A 166 -5.41 4.11 5.49
N ILE A 167 -5.49 3.02 4.73
CA ILE A 167 -5.54 3.12 3.27
C ILE A 167 -6.94 3.61 2.88
N ARG A 168 -7.02 4.81 2.34
CA ARG A 168 -8.26 5.44 1.87
C ARG A 168 -8.55 5.11 0.41
#